data_4c9772af7e54d20ab8c22d4d29b7c57e
#
_entry.id   4c9772af7e54d20ab8c22d4d29b7c57e
#
_cell.length_a   1.000
_cell.length_b   1.000
_cell.length_c   1.000
_cell.angle_alpha   90.00
_cell.angle_beta   90.00
_cell.angle_gamma   90.00
#
_symmetry.space_group_name_H-M   'P 1'
#
loop_
_entity.id
_entity.type
_entity.pdbx_description
1 polymer ?
#
loop_
_entity_poly.entity_id
_entity_poly.type
_entity_poly.pdbx_seq_one_letter_code
_entity_poly.pdbx_strand_id
1 'polypeptide(L)'
;MMHLSVQALTERSIRILPLCLAVSETMGLVAAFIALLLLLLWLEWGPQRRQLWLWLPILLPALPLVAGQYTLALWLNLDGSWTAVVWGHLLWVMPWMLFILQPAWQRIDSRLILIAQTLGWSRAKIFFYVKCPLMLRPALIAFAVGFSVSIAQYMPTLWLGAGRFPTLTTEAVALSSGGSNGILAAQALWQLLLPLIIFALTALVAKWVGYVRQGLR
;
A
#
# COMPACT_ATOMS: atom_id res chain seq x y z
N MET A 1 22.24 -30.16 -20.88
CA MET A 1 21.58 -28.91 -21.25
C MET A 1 20.72 -28.29 -20.14
N MET A 2 19.95 -29.07 -19.38
CA MET A 2 19.07 -28.55 -18.29
C MET A 2 19.86 -27.86 -17.14
N HIS A 3 21.03 -28.32 -16.76
CA HIS A 3 21.86 -27.73 -15.71
C HIS A 3 22.39 -26.32 -16.03
N LEU A 4 22.74 -26.07 -17.29
CA LEU A 4 23.21 -24.76 -17.76
C LEU A 4 22.10 -23.72 -17.76
N SER A 5 20.86 -24.12 -18.04
CA SER A 5 19.69 -23.22 -17.99
C SER A 5 19.32 -22.81 -16.56
N VAL A 6 19.44 -23.72 -15.59
CA VAL A 6 19.17 -23.44 -14.17
C VAL A 6 20.22 -22.49 -13.59
N GLN A 7 21.51 -22.68 -13.89
CA GLN A 7 22.57 -21.77 -13.44
C GLN A 7 22.40 -20.37 -14.03
N ALA A 8 22.11 -20.26 -15.33
CA ALA A 8 21.88 -18.97 -15.98
C ALA A 8 20.67 -18.23 -15.38
N LEU A 9 19.58 -18.95 -15.05
CA LEU A 9 18.41 -18.38 -14.36
C LEU A 9 18.77 -17.92 -12.94
N THR A 10 19.60 -18.70 -12.23
CA THR A 10 20.06 -18.38 -10.89
C THR A 10 20.88 -17.09 -10.86
N GLU A 11 21.86 -16.96 -11.74
CA GLU A 11 22.69 -15.76 -11.84
C GLU A 11 21.89 -14.53 -12.27
N ARG A 12 20.94 -14.69 -13.18
CA ARG A 12 20.04 -13.62 -13.59
C ARG A 12 19.21 -13.14 -12.40
N SER A 13 18.63 -14.05 -11.64
CA SER A 13 17.78 -13.71 -10.49
C SER A 13 18.54 -13.01 -9.38
N ILE A 14 19.79 -13.40 -9.12
CA ILE A 14 20.65 -12.70 -8.14
C ILE A 14 20.95 -11.27 -8.61
N ARG A 15 21.22 -11.06 -9.89
CA ARG A 15 21.51 -9.72 -10.44
C ARG A 15 20.30 -8.80 -10.44
N ILE A 16 19.09 -9.33 -10.66
CA ILE A 16 17.87 -8.51 -10.69
C ILE A 16 17.22 -8.34 -9.30
N LEU A 17 17.66 -9.08 -8.28
CA LEU A 17 17.11 -8.96 -6.92
C LEU A 17 17.08 -7.51 -6.38
N PRO A 18 18.17 -6.71 -6.47
CA PRO A 18 18.12 -5.32 -6.01
C PRO A 18 17.13 -4.46 -6.80
N LEU A 19 16.95 -4.74 -8.09
CA LEU A 19 15.94 -4.06 -8.90
C LEU A 19 14.53 -4.45 -8.48
N CYS A 20 14.28 -5.74 -8.25
CA CYS A 20 12.99 -6.24 -7.77
C CYS A 20 12.63 -5.64 -6.40
N LEU A 21 13.61 -5.53 -5.51
CA LEU A 21 13.46 -4.85 -4.22
C LEU A 21 13.06 -3.39 -4.43
N ALA A 22 13.87 -2.63 -5.17
CA ALA A 22 13.63 -1.21 -5.42
C ALA A 22 12.27 -0.93 -6.08
N VAL A 23 11.89 -1.75 -7.07
CA VAL A 23 10.58 -1.62 -7.75
C VAL A 23 9.44 -1.94 -6.79
N SER A 24 9.55 -3.02 -6.02
CA SER A 24 8.52 -3.40 -5.04
C SER A 24 8.35 -2.35 -3.94
N GLU A 25 9.47 -1.83 -3.41
CA GLU A 25 9.46 -0.79 -2.38
C GLU A 25 8.85 0.51 -2.90
N THR A 26 9.30 0.99 -4.06
CA THR A 26 8.80 2.25 -4.61
C THR A 26 7.31 2.18 -4.94
N MET A 27 6.85 1.10 -5.57
CA MET A 27 5.42 0.90 -5.85
C MET A 27 4.62 0.81 -4.55
N GLY A 28 5.10 0.02 -3.58
CA GLY A 28 4.44 -0.16 -2.29
C GLY A 28 4.31 1.14 -1.50
N LEU A 29 5.41 1.89 -1.39
CA LEU A 29 5.43 3.16 -0.67
C LEU A 29 4.52 4.20 -1.33
N VAL A 30 4.58 4.32 -2.65
CA VAL A 30 3.77 5.32 -3.37
C VAL A 30 2.29 4.95 -3.33
N ALA A 31 1.93 3.68 -3.55
CA ALA A 31 0.54 3.24 -3.47
C ALA A 31 -0.04 3.45 -2.05
N ALA A 32 0.70 3.07 -1.00
CA ALA A 32 0.28 3.27 0.38
C ALA A 32 0.16 4.76 0.73
N PHE A 33 1.09 5.60 0.27
CA PHE A 33 1.06 7.04 0.52
C PHE A 33 -0.13 7.73 -0.17
N ILE A 34 -0.35 7.44 -1.45
CA ILE A 34 -1.49 7.97 -2.21
C ILE A 34 -2.80 7.51 -1.58
N ALA A 35 -2.93 6.23 -1.23
CA ALA A 35 -4.11 5.69 -0.58
C ALA A 35 -4.37 6.37 0.77
N LEU A 36 -3.33 6.62 1.57
CA LEU A 36 -3.45 7.32 2.85
C LEU A 36 -3.99 8.73 2.67
N LEU A 37 -3.42 9.50 1.74
CA LEU A 37 -3.88 10.86 1.46
C LEU A 37 -5.34 10.87 0.98
N LEU A 38 -5.67 10.02 0.01
CA LEU A 38 -7.02 9.94 -0.54
C LEU A 38 -8.04 9.55 0.55
N LEU A 39 -7.71 8.59 1.42
CA LEU A 39 -8.60 8.15 2.49
C LEU A 39 -8.79 9.21 3.58
N LEU A 40 -7.73 9.92 3.99
CA LEU A 40 -7.84 11.01 4.95
C LEU A 40 -8.71 12.15 4.40
N LEU A 41 -8.51 12.50 3.12
CA LEU A 41 -9.35 13.49 2.44
C LEU A 41 -10.80 12.99 2.30
N TRP A 42 -10.99 11.72 1.97
CA TRP A 42 -12.32 11.12 1.88
C TRP A 42 -13.05 11.10 3.22
N LEU A 43 -12.36 10.75 4.30
CA LEU A 43 -12.95 10.75 5.65
C LEU A 43 -13.36 12.15 6.11
N GLU A 44 -12.67 13.20 5.67
CA GLU A 44 -13.01 14.58 6.00
C GLU A 44 -14.11 15.15 5.10
N TRP A 45 -13.97 15.03 3.78
CA TRP A 45 -14.83 15.72 2.81
C TRP A 45 -15.78 14.80 2.04
N GLY A 46 -15.53 13.48 2.10
CA GLY A 46 -16.31 12.51 1.32
C GLY A 46 -17.70 12.25 1.88
N PRO A 47 -18.61 11.74 1.04
CA PRO A 47 -19.96 11.38 1.44
C PRO A 47 -19.94 10.11 2.30
N GLN A 48 -20.22 10.24 3.57
CA GLN A 48 -20.20 9.16 4.58
C GLN A 48 -21.05 7.94 4.18
N ARG A 49 -22.15 8.15 3.45
CA ARG A 49 -23.06 7.07 3.02
C ARG A 49 -22.52 6.21 1.87
N ARG A 50 -21.48 6.65 1.17
CA ARG A 50 -20.92 5.95 -0.02
C ARG A 50 -19.66 5.12 0.29
N GLN A 51 -19.34 4.88 1.53
CA GLN A 51 -18.18 4.07 1.93
C GLN A 51 -18.28 2.61 1.46
N LEU A 52 -19.50 2.11 1.20
CA LEU A 52 -19.72 0.76 0.68
C LEU A 52 -18.94 0.46 -0.61
N TRP A 53 -18.76 1.45 -1.48
CA TRP A 53 -17.99 1.28 -2.72
C TRP A 53 -16.51 0.95 -2.48
N LEU A 54 -15.93 1.44 -1.38
CA LEU A 54 -14.54 1.14 -1.02
C LEU A 54 -14.34 -0.30 -0.53
N TRP A 55 -15.41 -0.98 -0.11
CA TRP A 55 -15.40 -2.38 0.31
C TRP A 55 -15.62 -3.35 -0.84
N LEU A 56 -16.11 -2.85 -1.98
CA LEU A 56 -16.47 -3.66 -3.14
C LEU A 56 -15.31 -4.56 -3.63
N PRO A 57 -14.05 -4.09 -3.68
CA PRO A 57 -12.92 -4.92 -4.12
C PRO A 57 -12.67 -6.16 -3.25
N ILE A 58 -13.00 -6.11 -1.96
CA ILE A 58 -12.84 -7.27 -1.07
C ILE A 58 -13.95 -8.30 -1.29
N LEU A 59 -15.14 -7.83 -1.68
CA LEU A 59 -16.31 -8.69 -1.87
C LEU A 59 -16.33 -9.38 -3.24
N LEU A 60 -15.65 -8.82 -4.24
CA LEU A 60 -15.65 -9.35 -5.59
C LEU A 60 -14.45 -10.27 -5.82
N PRO A 61 -14.58 -11.29 -6.70
CA PRO A 61 -13.46 -12.13 -7.09
C PRO A 61 -12.34 -11.28 -7.73
N ALA A 62 -11.09 -11.59 -7.37
CA ALA A 62 -9.93 -10.79 -7.77
C ALA A 62 -9.71 -10.77 -9.30
N LEU A 63 -9.85 -11.91 -9.96
CA LEU A 63 -9.56 -12.04 -11.38
C LEU A 63 -10.45 -11.15 -12.28
N PRO A 64 -11.79 -11.16 -12.16
CA PRO A 64 -12.65 -10.26 -12.92
C PRO A 64 -12.36 -8.79 -12.68
N LEU A 65 -12.03 -8.41 -11.43
CA LEU A 65 -11.67 -7.04 -11.11
C LEU A 65 -10.39 -6.58 -11.79
N VAL A 66 -9.33 -7.40 -11.73
CA VAL A 66 -8.06 -7.09 -12.40
C VAL A 66 -8.24 -7.07 -13.92
N ALA A 67 -9.04 -7.99 -14.48
CA ALA A 67 -9.37 -7.99 -15.90
C ALA A 67 -10.10 -6.71 -16.34
N GLY A 68 -11.06 -6.27 -15.54
CA GLY A 68 -11.77 -4.99 -15.77
C GLY A 68 -10.84 -3.78 -15.70
N GLN A 69 -9.94 -3.72 -14.69
CA GLN A 69 -8.92 -2.68 -14.60
C GLN A 69 -7.97 -2.69 -15.81
N TYR A 70 -7.53 -3.87 -16.23
CA TYR A 70 -6.66 -4.00 -17.40
C TYR A 70 -7.35 -3.54 -18.70
N THR A 71 -8.61 -3.94 -18.91
CA THR A 71 -9.40 -3.47 -20.06
C THR A 71 -9.52 -1.94 -20.07
N LEU A 72 -9.77 -1.33 -18.90
CA LEU A 72 -9.83 0.13 -18.77
C LEU A 72 -8.46 0.78 -19.03
N ALA A 73 -7.37 0.17 -18.56
CA ALA A 73 -6.02 0.66 -18.81
C ALA A 73 -5.67 0.64 -20.32
N LEU A 74 -6.11 -0.40 -21.04
CA LEU A 74 -5.97 -0.49 -22.51
C LEU A 74 -6.73 0.64 -23.21
N TRP A 75 -7.97 0.92 -22.81
CA TRP A 75 -8.75 2.01 -23.40
C TRP A 75 -8.14 3.39 -23.16
N LEU A 76 -7.48 3.56 -22.03
CA LEU A 76 -6.80 4.81 -21.67
C LEU A 76 -5.36 4.89 -22.20
N ASN A 77 -4.86 3.85 -22.90
CA ASN A 77 -3.47 3.72 -23.35
C ASN A 77 -2.46 3.87 -22.19
N LEU A 78 -2.80 3.36 -21.01
CA LEU A 78 -1.98 3.38 -19.81
C LEU A 78 -1.31 2.04 -19.51
N ASP A 79 -1.61 0.98 -20.29
CA ASP A 79 -1.07 -0.36 -20.10
C ASP A 79 0.48 -0.35 -20.16
N GLY A 80 1.09 -1.20 -19.34
CA GLY A 80 2.55 -1.26 -19.22
C GLY A 80 3.21 -0.01 -18.62
N SER A 81 2.41 0.90 -18.03
CA SER A 81 2.92 2.08 -17.33
C SER A 81 3.01 1.85 -15.82
N TRP A 82 3.95 2.53 -15.17
CA TRP A 82 4.09 2.50 -13.72
C TRP A 82 2.84 3.06 -13.01
N THR A 83 2.23 4.08 -13.59
CA THR A 83 0.99 4.70 -13.08
C THR A 83 -0.19 3.75 -13.08
N ALA A 84 -0.33 2.91 -14.13
CA ALA A 84 -1.37 1.90 -14.20
C ALA A 84 -1.21 0.86 -13.09
N VAL A 85 0.03 0.41 -12.81
CA VAL A 85 0.30 -0.54 -11.73
C VAL A 85 -0.06 0.06 -10.38
N VAL A 86 0.39 1.30 -10.09
CA VAL A 86 0.05 1.98 -8.83
C VAL A 86 -1.47 2.14 -8.70
N TRP A 87 -2.16 2.55 -9.75
CA TRP A 87 -3.63 2.63 -9.76
C TRP A 87 -4.28 1.26 -9.48
N GLY A 88 -3.74 0.20 -10.09
CA GLY A 88 -4.18 -1.16 -9.83
C GLY A 88 -4.05 -1.56 -8.36
N HIS A 89 -2.93 -1.20 -7.73
CA HIS A 89 -2.67 -1.48 -6.32
C HIS A 89 -3.62 -0.69 -5.40
N LEU A 90 -3.96 0.56 -5.74
CA LEU A 90 -4.85 1.40 -4.92
C LEU A 90 -6.19 0.73 -4.66
N LEU A 91 -6.76 0.03 -5.64
CA LEU A 91 -8.05 -0.65 -5.50
C LEU A 91 -8.07 -1.64 -4.33
N TRP A 92 -6.95 -2.32 -4.11
CA TRP A 92 -6.81 -3.33 -3.06
C TRP A 92 -6.29 -2.74 -1.75
N VAL A 93 -5.42 -1.74 -1.82
CA VAL A 93 -4.81 -1.09 -0.66
C VAL A 93 -5.82 -0.26 0.13
N MET A 94 -6.71 0.48 -0.58
CA MET A 94 -7.66 1.41 0.06
C MET A 94 -8.60 0.74 1.06
N PRO A 95 -9.27 -0.40 0.77
CA PRO A 95 -10.18 -1.01 1.73
C PRO A 95 -9.46 -1.43 3.02
N TRP A 96 -8.27 -2.04 2.92
CA TRP A 96 -7.51 -2.48 4.09
C TRP A 96 -7.06 -1.31 4.97
N MET A 97 -6.64 -0.22 4.36
CA MET A 97 -6.29 0.99 5.10
C MET A 97 -7.52 1.65 5.74
N LEU A 98 -8.65 1.65 5.04
CA LEU A 98 -9.91 2.17 5.56
C LEU A 98 -10.37 1.40 6.80
N PHE A 99 -10.17 0.07 6.82
CA PHE A 99 -10.48 -0.77 7.97
C PHE A 99 -9.83 -0.29 9.26
N ILE A 100 -8.63 0.29 9.16
CA ILE A 100 -7.87 0.82 10.29
C ILE A 100 -8.25 2.29 10.56
N LEU A 101 -8.37 3.09 9.51
CA LEU A 101 -8.57 4.53 9.64
C LEU A 101 -9.98 4.90 10.09
N GLN A 102 -11.01 4.21 9.59
CA GLN A 102 -12.40 4.55 9.86
C GLN A 102 -12.77 4.46 11.34
N PRO A 103 -12.48 3.37 12.09
CA PRO A 103 -12.78 3.31 13.51
C PRO A 103 -12.00 4.36 14.32
N ALA A 104 -10.76 4.62 13.95
CA ALA A 104 -9.94 5.63 14.61
C ALA A 104 -10.50 7.05 14.37
N TRP A 105 -10.97 7.33 13.15
CA TRP A 105 -11.61 8.59 12.82
C TRP A 105 -12.90 8.82 13.59
N GLN A 106 -13.73 7.80 13.76
CA GLN A 106 -14.97 7.86 14.51
C GLN A 106 -14.79 8.08 16.01
N ARG A 107 -13.61 7.73 16.54
CA ARG A 107 -13.22 7.93 17.95
C ARG A 107 -12.69 9.33 18.27
N ILE A 108 -12.56 10.22 17.29
CA ILE A 108 -12.14 11.60 17.53
C ILE A 108 -13.24 12.30 18.33
N ASP A 109 -12.87 12.86 19.49
CA ASP A 109 -13.82 13.55 20.36
C ASP A 109 -14.37 14.81 19.66
N SER A 110 -15.69 14.82 19.48
CA SER A 110 -16.41 15.94 18.86
C SER A 110 -16.27 17.24 19.65
N ARG A 111 -16.00 17.19 20.97
CA ARG A 111 -15.78 18.36 21.82
C ARG A 111 -14.56 19.16 21.36
N LEU A 112 -13.47 18.49 20.92
CA LEU A 112 -12.28 19.16 20.40
C LEU A 112 -12.59 19.95 19.13
N ILE A 113 -13.47 19.39 18.29
CA ILE A 113 -13.90 20.01 17.04
C ILE A 113 -14.77 21.25 17.35
N LEU A 114 -15.71 21.12 18.30
CA LEU A 114 -16.58 22.23 18.74
C LEU A 114 -15.75 23.38 19.32
N ILE A 115 -14.80 23.11 20.21
CA ILE A 115 -13.91 24.13 20.76
C ILE A 115 -13.14 24.87 19.64
N ALA A 116 -12.59 24.12 18.66
CA ALA A 116 -11.90 24.75 17.54
C ALA A 116 -12.83 25.62 16.68
N GLN A 117 -14.09 25.21 16.52
CA GLN A 117 -15.11 25.98 15.79
C GLN A 117 -15.50 27.27 16.54
N THR A 118 -15.64 27.22 17.87
CA THR A 118 -15.92 28.43 18.68
C THR A 118 -14.76 29.43 18.64
N LEU A 119 -13.53 28.96 18.39
CA LEU A 119 -12.35 29.80 18.14
C LEU A 119 -12.29 30.35 16.70
N GLY A 120 -13.32 30.12 15.87
CA GLY A 120 -13.38 30.61 14.49
C GLY A 120 -12.48 29.85 13.51
N TRP A 121 -12.04 28.63 13.83
CA TRP A 121 -11.19 27.86 12.93
C TRP A 121 -11.98 27.29 11.76
N SER A 122 -11.43 27.44 10.55
CA SER A 122 -12.01 26.85 9.34
C SER A 122 -11.89 25.32 9.38
N ARG A 123 -12.74 24.62 8.62
CA ARG A 123 -12.73 23.16 8.50
C ARG A 123 -11.36 22.61 8.13
N ALA A 124 -10.67 23.24 7.17
CA ALA A 124 -9.31 22.84 6.77
C ALA A 124 -8.31 23.01 7.93
N LYS A 125 -8.39 24.12 8.69
CA LYS A 125 -7.52 24.35 9.84
C LYS A 125 -7.73 23.29 10.92
N ILE A 126 -8.98 22.94 11.21
CA ILE A 126 -9.32 21.86 12.16
C ILE A 126 -8.77 20.52 11.67
N PHE A 127 -8.89 20.22 10.38
CA PHE A 127 -8.35 18.99 9.80
C PHE A 127 -6.85 18.88 10.02
N PHE A 128 -6.06 19.88 9.61
CA PHE A 128 -4.60 19.80 9.68
C PHE A 128 -4.05 19.90 11.12
N TYR A 129 -4.63 20.73 11.98
CA TYR A 129 -4.08 21.01 13.32
C TYR A 129 -4.69 20.16 14.44
N VAL A 130 -5.89 19.60 14.26
CA VAL A 130 -6.55 18.78 15.28
C VAL A 130 -6.63 17.32 14.83
N LYS A 131 -7.28 17.04 13.70
CA LYS A 131 -7.58 15.68 13.28
C LYS A 131 -6.32 14.94 12.78
N CYS A 132 -5.52 15.53 11.89
CA CYS A 132 -4.30 14.90 11.38
C CYS A 132 -3.32 14.49 12.49
N PRO A 133 -2.99 15.34 13.48
CA PRO A 133 -2.15 14.92 14.57
C PRO A 133 -2.73 13.80 15.44
N LEU A 134 -4.06 13.75 15.63
CA LEU A 134 -4.72 12.68 16.37
C LEU A 134 -4.71 11.36 15.59
N MET A 135 -4.81 11.46 14.27
CA MET A 135 -4.79 10.32 13.35
C MET A 135 -3.39 9.78 13.05
N LEU A 136 -2.32 10.43 13.52
CA LEU A 136 -0.96 10.06 13.12
C LEU A 136 -0.62 8.60 13.44
N ARG A 137 -0.95 8.09 14.64
CA ARG A 137 -0.70 6.69 14.99
C ARG A 137 -1.50 5.70 14.13
N PRO A 138 -2.84 5.83 14.01
CA PRO A 138 -3.62 5.00 13.10
C PRO A 138 -3.15 5.11 11.64
N ALA A 139 -2.74 6.31 11.19
CA ALA A 139 -2.23 6.54 9.84
C ALA A 139 -0.93 5.79 9.57
N LEU A 140 0.01 5.76 10.52
CA LEU A 140 1.24 4.99 10.41
C LEU A 140 0.98 3.49 10.33
N ILE A 141 0.05 2.96 11.14
CA ILE A 141 -0.34 1.55 11.08
C ILE A 141 -1.03 1.24 9.75
N ALA A 142 -1.97 2.09 9.32
CA ALA A 142 -2.65 1.93 8.05
C ALA A 142 -1.66 1.96 6.88
N PHE A 143 -0.67 2.86 6.92
CA PHE A 143 0.40 2.94 5.91
C PHE A 143 1.20 1.64 5.84
N ALA A 144 1.62 1.07 6.98
CA ALA A 144 2.35 -0.19 7.02
C ALA A 144 1.52 -1.36 6.45
N VAL A 145 0.22 -1.41 6.76
CA VAL A 145 -0.70 -2.42 6.18
C VAL A 145 -0.87 -2.19 4.69
N GLY A 146 -1.09 -0.96 4.25
CA GLY A 146 -1.23 -0.62 2.82
C GLY A 146 0.01 -0.99 2.01
N PHE A 147 1.19 -0.72 2.54
CA PHE A 147 2.47 -1.13 1.96
C PHE A 147 2.56 -2.67 1.83
N SER A 148 2.22 -3.39 2.90
CA SER A 148 2.25 -4.86 2.92
C SER A 148 1.29 -5.46 1.89
N VAL A 149 0.07 -4.93 1.80
CA VAL A 149 -0.92 -5.34 0.79
C VAL A 149 -0.41 -5.06 -0.62
N SER A 150 0.24 -3.91 -0.85
CA SER A 150 0.77 -3.55 -2.16
C SER A 150 1.90 -4.47 -2.60
N ILE A 151 2.86 -4.81 -1.73
CA ILE A 151 3.96 -5.74 -2.05
C ILE A 151 3.45 -7.15 -2.37
N ALA A 152 2.38 -7.59 -1.73
CA ALA A 152 1.81 -8.92 -1.94
C ALA A 152 1.05 -9.05 -3.28
N GLN A 153 0.87 -7.96 -4.04
CA GLN A 153 0.07 -7.96 -5.26
C GLN A 153 0.83 -8.54 -6.45
N TYR A 154 0.34 -9.68 -6.95
CA TYR A 154 0.87 -10.35 -8.14
C TYR A 154 0.10 -9.97 -9.42
N MET A 155 -1.20 -10.26 -9.46
CA MET A 155 -2.01 -10.14 -10.66
C MET A 155 -2.11 -8.70 -11.20
N PRO A 156 -2.38 -7.67 -10.37
CA PRO A 156 -2.39 -6.30 -10.86
C PRO A 156 -1.04 -5.87 -11.41
N THR A 157 0.06 -6.25 -10.75
CA THR A 157 1.42 -5.92 -11.20
C THR A 157 1.73 -6.56 -12.55
N LEU A 158 1.41 -7.85 -12.72
CA LEU A 158 1.70 -8.59 -13.94
C LEU A 158 0.89 -8.06 -15.12
N TRP A 159 -0.43 -7.86 -14.95
CA TRP A 159 -1.31 -7.49 -16.04
C TRP A 159 -1.17 -6.01 -16.42
N LEU A 160 -1.30 -5.10 -15.46
CA LEU A 160 -1.22 -3.66 -15.71
C LEU A 160 0.20 -3.21 -16.07
N GLY A 161 1.21 -3.89 -15.53
CA GLY A 161 2.61 -3.65 -15.85
C GLY A 161 3.10 -4.32 -17.13
N ALA A 162 2.27 -5.18 -17.78
CA ALA A 162 2.63 -5.93 -18.97
C ALA A 162 3.99 -6.66 -18.86
N GLY A 163 4.32 -7.16 -17.66
CA GLY A 163 5.59 -7.83 -17.36
C GLY A 163 6.83 -6.92 -17.36
N ARG A 164 6.69 -5.60 -17.48
CA ARG A 164 7.82 -4.65 -17.53
C ARG A 164 8.45 -4.37 -16.17
N PHE A 165 7.72 -4.60 -15.08
CA PHE A 165 8.14 -4.27 -13.72
C PHE A 165 8.40 -5.56 -12.93
N PRO A 166 9.66 -6.01 -12.82
CA PRO A 166 9.99 -7.15 -12.01
C PRO A 166 9.86 -6.78 -10.54
N THR A 167 8.90 -7.39 -9.86
CA THR A 167 8.73 -7.27 -8.41
C THR A 167 9.12 -8.56 -7.72
N LEU A 168 9.34 -8.51 -6.40
CA LEU A 168 9.64 -9.73 -5.62
C LEU A 168 8.58 -10.81 -5.84
N THR A 169 7.31 -10.41 -5.89
CA THR A 169 6.18 -11.33 -6.05
C THR A 169 6.14 -11.93 -7.46
N THR A 170 6.34 -11.11 -8.52
CA THR A 170 6.30 -11.59 -9.90
C THR A 170 7.46 -12.52 -10.20
N GLU A 171 8.66 -12.22 -9.70
CA GLU A 171 9.84 -13.06 -9.88
C GLU A 171 9.76 -14.34 -9.04
N ALA A 172 9.22 -14.29 -7.81
CA ALA A 172 9.02 -15.49 -7.00
C ALA A 172 8.08 -16.48 -7.70
N VAL A 173 6.97 -15.98 -8.28
CA VAL A 173 6.05 -16.84 -9.05
C VAL A 173 6.71 -17.39 -10.32
N ALA A 174 7.48 -16.59 -11.05
CA ALA A 174 8.20 -17.06 -12.23
C ALA A 174 9.23 -18.16 -11.88
N LEU A 175 9.93 -18.04 -10.76
CA LEU A 175 10.91 -19.03 -10.28
C LEU A 175 10.25 -20.30 -9.72
N SER A 176 9.01 -20.24 -9.23
CA SER A 176 8.30 -21.40 -8.71
C SER A 176 8.06 -22.48 -9.75
N SER A 177 8.04 -22.13 -11.04
CA SER A 177 7.77 -23.03 -12.17
C SER A 177 9.04 -23.74 -12.73
N GLY A 178 10.21 -23.53 -12.18
CA GLY A 178 11.44 -24.21 -12.68
C GLY A 178 12.76 -23.59 -12.24
N GLY A 179 12.74 -22.69 -11.27
CA GLY A 179 13.93 -22.05 -10.71
C GLY A 179 14.59 -22.82 -9.56
N SER A 180 15.68 -22.27 -9.01
CA SER A 180 16.33 -22.83 -7.85
C SER A 180 15.54 -22.51 -6.57
N ASN A 181 15.29 -23.54 -5.75
CA ASN A 181 14.57 -23.40 -4.47
C ASN A 181 15.24 -22.40 -3.51
N GLY A 182 16.57 -22.26 -3.58
CA GLY A 182 17.30 -21.29 -2.73
C GLY A 182 16.97 -19.83 -3.05
N ILE A 183 16.84 -19.50 -4.33
CA ILE A 183 16.51 -18.12 -4.75
C ILE A 183 15.04 -17.81 -4.45
N LEU A 184 14.15 -18.78 -4.70
CA LEU A 184 12.75 -18.66 -4.33
C LEU A 184 12.60 -18.40 -2.82
N ALA A 185 13.34 -19.14 -1.98
CA ALA A 185 13.35 -18.94 -0.53
C ALA A 185 13.87 -17.55 -0.15
N ALA A 186 14.95 -17.07 -0.80
CA ALA A 186 15.47 -15.72 -0.56
C ALA A 186 14.47 -14.62 -0.92
N GLN A 187 13.77 -14.74 -2.04
CA GLN A 187 12.72 -13.78 -2.42
C GLN A 187 11.54 -13.81 -1.48
N ALA A 188 11.11 -15.00 -1.05
CA ALA A 188 10.04 -15.15 -0.05
C ALA A 188 10.44 -14.52 1.30
N LEU A 189 11.70 -14.68 1.72
CA LEU A 189 12.22 -14.02 2.92
C LEU A 189 12.18 -12.49 2.80
N TRP A 190 12.61 -11.92 1.68
CA TRP A 190 12.52 -10.47 1.47
C TRP A 190 11.09 -9.98 1.44
N GLN A 191 10.18 -10.73 0.84
CA GLN A 191 8.75 -10.40 0.82
C GLN A 191 8.13 -10.39 2.23
N LEU A 192 8.66 -11.18 3.16
CA LEU A 192 8.28 -11.16 4.57
C LEU A 192 8.99 -10.03 5.34
N LEU A 193 10.29 -9.84 5.12
CA LEU A 193 11.11 -8.89 5.86
C LEU A 193 10.73 -7.43 5.58
N LEU A 194 10.43 -7.07 4.33
CA LEU A 194 10.07 -5.69 3.96
C LEU A 194 8.85 -5.16 4.73
N PRO A 195 7.70 -5.86 4.78
CA PRO A 195 6.59 -5.45 5.63
C PRO A 195 6.98 -5.34 7.11
N LEU A 196 7.75 -6.31 7.65
CA LEU A 196 8.18 -6.28 9.04
C LEU A 196 9.04 -5.06 9.36
N ILE A 197 9.96 -4.68 8.47
CA ILE A 197 10.80 -3.48 8.60
C ILE A 197 9.91 -2.23 8.64
N ILE A 198 8.96 -2.11 7.71
CA ILE A 198 8.04 -0.95 7.68
C ILE A 198 7.16 -0.91 8.93
N PHE A 199 6.65 -2.05 9.41
CA PHE A 199 5.92 -2.11 10.68
C PHE A 199 6.79 -1.67 11.87
N ALA A 200 8.03 -2.13 11.94
CA ALA A 200 8.96 -1.74 12.99
C ALA A 200 9.26 -0.23 12.95
N LEU A 201 9.55 0.31 11.76
CA LEU A 201 9.80 1.74 11.57
C LEU A 201 8.59 2.59 11.96
N THR A 202 7.39 2.24 11.49
CA THR A 202 6.16 2.97 11.83
C THR A 202 5.83 2.88 13.33
N ALA A 203 6.09 1.73 13.97
CA ALA A 203 5.94 1.58 15.42
C ALA A 203 6.94 2.44 16.22
N LEU A 204 8.19 2.51 15.77
CA LEU A 204 9.21 3.37 16.38
C LEU A 204 8.84 4.85 16.26
N VAL A 205 8.43 5.29 15.06
CA VAL A 205 7.96 6.67 14.84
C VAL A 205 6.74 6.98 15.72
N ALA A 206 5.78 6.05 15.81
CA ALA A 206 4.59 6.21 16.64
C ALA A 206 4.93 6.33 18.15
N LYS A 207 5.91 5.57 18.62
CA LYS A 207 6.43 5.68 20.01
C LYS A 207 7.12 7.02 20.23
N TRP A 208 8.02 7.41 19.34
CA TRP A 208 8.76 8.66 19.45
C TRP A 208 7.84 9.88 19.50
N VAL A 209 6.87 9.96 18.60
CA VAL A 209 5.84 11.01 18.60
C VAL A 209 5.00 10.99 19.90
N GLY A 210 4.72 9.80 20.44
CA GLY A 210 4.04 9.66 21.73
C GLY A 210 4.84 10.20 22.90
N TYR A 211 6.15 9.93 22.93
CA TYR A 211 7.06 10.40 23.96
C TYR A 211 7.22 11.93 23.95
N VAL A 212 7.43 12.53 22.78
CA VAL A 212 7.52 13.99 22.62
C VAL A 212 6.25 14.70 23.12
N ARG A 213 5.06 14.12 22.90
CA ARG A 213 3.79 14.69 23.39
C ARG A 213 3.59 14.56 24.89
N GLN A 214 4.17 13.54 25.54
CA GLN A 214 4.10 13.40 27.02
C GLN A 214 5.07 14.32 27.72
N GLY A 215 6.20 14.66 27.12
CA GLY A 215 7.17 15.62 27.65
C GLY A 215 6.73 17.10 27.57
N LEU A 216 5.61 17.38 26.90
CA LEU A 216 4.99 18.71 26.80
C LEU A 216 3.80 18.89 27.77
N ARG A 217 3.55 17.93 28.65
CA ARG A 217 2.62 18.02 29.79
C ARG A 217 3.35 18.21 31.08
#